data_b6f5972b94a5b8fdb22df2b6e0a04cb8
#
_entry.id   b6f5972b94a5b8fdb22df2b6e0a04cb8
#
_cell.length_a   1.000
_cell.length_b   1.000
_cell.length_c   1.000
_cell.angle_alpha   90.00
_cell.angle_beta   90.00
_cell.angle_gamma   90.00
#
_symmetry.space_group_name_H-M   'P 1'
#
loop_
_entity.id
_entity.type
_entity.pdbx_description
1 polymer ?
#
loop_
_entity_poly.entity_id
_entity_poly.type
_entity_poly.pdbx_seq_one_letter_code
_entity_poly.pdbx_strand_id
1 'polypeptide(L)'
;MSLVWTSATIGSVMLALIVALICRERSLQKQLAEYRVLITSLTDGQNIRQDGDVERFKRSQYFARIGTWDWDVDTDKLYWSDAIYGMFGFKIDEVTPSYALFCSCVHPDDRARVRAGELRCLETGDNHDEEYRVVWPDGTIRWLRETGNVVKNDHDATIKMMGVVRDITEEKASASYLQHLAHFDPLTGLPNRLVLEERLSEALEQARISATRVALVFVDLNGFKAINDHYGHAAGDRVLITTATRLKKILRSTDTVARIGGDEFVVILQGLPQGNSLQDEARSICQKIFVELSPPVTIGNDQRHIGTSLGVAVFPDHAPSMDRLIHIADLAMYEAKRSGNNQYRLGEQILSPSRVE
;
A
#
# COMPACT_ATOMS: atom_id res chain seq x y z
N MET A 1 31.74 9.34 -10.60
CA MET A 1 31.40 8.52 -9.42
C MET A 1 29.89 8.31 -9.19
N SER A 2 29.00 9.01 -9.89
CA SER A 2 27.54 8.93 -9.70
C SER A 2 26.85 7.68 -10.31
N LEU A 3 27.41 7.10 -11.37
CA LEU A 3 26.84 5.91 -12.04
C LEU A 3 26.98 4.60 -11.26
N VAL A 4 27.92 4.51 -10.32
CA VAL A 4 28.16 3.29 -9.54
C VAL A 4 27.16 3.16 -8.37
N TRP A 5 26.65 4.30 -7.84
CA TRP A 5 25.69 4.30 -6.74
C TRP A 5 24.26 3.96 -7.19
N THR A 6 23.88 4.34 -8.42
CA THR A 6 22.55 4.00 -8.98
C THR A 6 22.40 2.53 -9.31
N SER A 7 23.49 1.87 -9.76
CA SER A 7 23.47 0.44 -10.05
C SER A 7 23.39 -0.43 -8.79
N ALA A 8 24.03 0.00 -7.69
CA ALA A 8 24.00 -0.73 -6.42
C ALA A 8 22.63 -0.68 -5.74
N THR A 9 21.93 0.46 -5.80
CA THR A 9 20.59 0.61 -5.22
C THR A 9 19.52 -0.14 -6.03
N ILE A 10 19.60 -0.11 -7.36
CA ILE A 10 18.72 -0.89 -8.25
C ILE A 10 18.95 -2.38 -8.03
N GLY A 11 20.21 -2.81 -7.88
CA GLY A 11 20.55 -4.20 -7.58
C GLY A 11 19.99 -4.68 -6.25
N SER A 12 20.01 -3.84 -5.20
CA SER A 12 19.48 -4.17 -3.88
C SER A 12 17.96 -4.26 -3.88
N VAL A 13 17.26 -3.37 -4.57
CA VAL A 13 15.79 -3.39 -4.72
C VAL A 13 15.36 -4.61 -5.55
N MET A 14 16.04 -4.90 -6.65
CA MET A 14 15.79 -6.10 -7.46
C MET A 14 16.02 -7.37 -6.66
N LEU A 15 17.09 -7.44 -5.86
CA LEU A 15 17.37 -8.59 -5.02
C LEU A 15 16.27 -8.78 -3.94
N ALA A 16 15.82 -7.70 -3.31
CA ALA A 16 14.74 -7.74 -2.34
C ALA A 16 13.41 -8.20 -2.97
N LEU A 17 13.08 -7.73 -4.17
CA LEU A 17 11.92 -8.17 -4.94
C LEU A 17 12.01 -9.66 -5.33
N ILE A 18 13.18 -10.11 -5.77
CA ILE A 18 13.42 -11.52 -6.11
C ILE A 18 13.28 -12.40 -4.87
N VAL A 19 13.84 -11.99 -3.73
CA VAL A 19 13.70 -12.72 -2.46
C VAL A 19 12.23 -12.75 -2.01
N ALA A 20 11.50 -11.64 -2.11
CA ALA A 20 10.08 -11.59 -1.79
C ALA A 20 9.24 -12.49 -2.71
N LEU A 21 9.54 -12.52 -4.01
CA LEU A 21 8.89 -13.41 -4.98
C LEU A 21 9.19 -14.88 -4.69
N ILE A 22 10.44 -15.24 -4.37
CA ILE A 22 10.84 -16.61 -4.00
C ILE A 22 10.16 -17.03 -2.70
N CYS A 23 10.09 -16.15 -1.70
CA CYS A 23 9.39 -16.43 -0.44
C CYS A 23 7.89 -16.63 -0.68
N ARG A 24 7.27 -15.80 -1.54
CA ARG A 24 5.87 -15.93 -1.94
C ARG A 24 5.62 -17.22 -2.70
N GLU A 25 6.48 -17.57 -3.64
CA GLU A 25 6.38 -18.82 -4.41
C GLU A 25 6.50 -20.05 -3.50
N ARG A 26 7.47 -20.06 -2.59
CA ARG A 26 7.62 -21.14 -1.59
C ARG A 26 6.40 -21.24 -0.67
N SER A 27 5.83 -20.10 -0.25
CA SER A 27 4.60 -20.08 0.54
C SER A 27 3.42 -20.65 -0.25
N LEU A 28 3.27 -20.27 -1.52
CA LEU A 28 2.23 -20.80 -2.42
C LEU A 28 2.40 -22.30 -2.69
N GLN A 29 3.62 -22.77 -2.92
CA GLN A 29 3.89 -24.19 -3.12
C GLN A 29 3.61 -25.02 -1.86
N LYS A 30 3.94 -24.48 -0.68
CA LYS A 30 3.60 -25.11 0.60
C LYS A 30 2.07 -25.21 0.77
N GLN A 31 1.34 -24.13 0.47
CA GLN A 31 -0.13 -24.12 0.50
C GLN A 31 -0.73 -25.11 -0.51
N LEU A 32 -0.22 -25.16 -1.74
CA LEU A 32 -0.66 -26.12 -2.76
C LEU A 32 -0.41 -27.58 -2.34
N ALA A 33 0.71 -27.88 -1.69
CA ALA A 33 0.98 -29.20 -1.15
C ALA A 33 0.02 -29.57 -0.02
N GLU A 34 -0.29 -28.64 0.88
CA GLU A 34 -1.28 -28.80 1.96
C GLU A 34 -2.69 -29.03 1.40
N TYR A 35 -3.10 -28.26 0.35
CA TYR A 35 -4.38 -28.50 -0.34
C TYR A 35 -4.45 -29.82 -1.06
N ARG A 36 -3.37 -30.28 -1.72
CA ARG A 36 -3.35 -31.61 -2.39
C ARG A 36 -3.54 -32.74 -1.38
N VAL A 37 -2.88 -32.67 -0.22
CA VAL A 37 -3.05 -33.66 0.85
C VAL A 37 -4.49 -33.66 1.34
N LEU A 38 -5.11 -32.49 1.50
CA LEU A 38 -6.50 -32.36 1.95
C LEU A 38 -7.49 -32.93 0.90
N ILE A 39 -7.31 -32.59 -0.37
CA ILE A 39 -8.18 -33.09 -1.46
C ILE A 39 -8.05 -34.61 -1.61
N THR A 40 -6.83 -35.16 -1.55
CA THR A 40 -6.60 -36.61 -1.63
C THR A 40 -7.29 -37.33 -0.45
N SER A 41 -7.26 -36.75 0.75
CA SER A 41 -7.96 -37.34 1.92
C SER A 41 -9.48 -37.26 1.84
N LEU A 42 -10.02 -36.28 1.08
CA LEU A 42 -11.47 -36.15 0.83
C LEU A 42 -11.97 -37.08 -0.29
N THR A 43 -11.11 -37.43 -1.24
CA THR A 43 -11.47 -38.31 -2.39
C THR A 43 -11.27 -39.79 -2.12
N ASP A 44 -10.38 -40.22 -1.20
CA ASP A 44 -10.12 -41.61 -0.87
C ASP A 44 -11.10 -42.18 0.20
N GLY A 45 -12.34 -41.78 0.20
CA GLY A 45 -13.41 -42.12 1.18
C GLY A 45 -13.79 -43.56 1.28
N GLN A 46 -12.91 -44.55 1.14
CA GLN A 46 -13.17 -45.95 1.47
C GLN A 46 -12.09 -46.51 2.42
N ASN A 47 -12.52 -46.82 3.65
CA ASN A 47 -11.78 -47.43 4.77
C ASN A 47 -10.99 -46.52 5.72
N ILE A 48 -11.70 -45.74 6.49
CA ILE A 48 -11.12 -44.98 7.62
C ILE A 48 -11.27 -45.79 8.92
N ARG A 49 -10.18 -46.14 9.57
CA ARG A 49 -10.16 -46.56 10.99
C ARG A 49 -10.52 -45.36 11.83
N GLN A 50 -11.75 -45.37 12.37
CA GLN A 50 -12.56 -44.17 12.65
C GLN A 50 -12.08 -43.18 13.68
N ASP A 51 -11.17 -43.44 14.58
CA ASP A 51 -10.84 -42.48 15.66
C ASP A 51 -9.52 -41.74 15.47
N GLY A 52 -8.48 -42.38 14.96
CA GLY A 52 -7.17 -41.75 14.79
C GLY A 52 -7.08 -40.80 13.59
N ASP A 53 -7.84 -41.04 12.56
CA ASP A 53 -7.78 -40.26 11.32
C ASP A 53 -8.67 -39.01 11.40
N VAL A 54 -9.79 -39.07 12.12
CA VAL A 54 -10.63 -37.89 12.42
C VAL A 54 -9.83 -36.88 13.25
N GLU A 55 -9.08 -37.35 14.25
CA GLU A 55 -8.25 -36.46 15.08
C GLU A 55 -7.11 -35.84 14.27
N ARG A 56 -6.45 -36.59 13.38
CA ARG A 56 -5.42 -36.06 12.47
C ARG A 56 -6.01 -35.04 11.50
N PHE A 57 -7.19 -35.31 10.98
CA PHE A 57 -7.90 -34.40 10.08
C PHE A 57 -8.26 -33.08 10.80
N LYS A 58 -8.84 -33.14 12.00
CA LYS A 58 -9.13 -31.96 12.80
C LYS A 58 -7.86 -31.15 13.12
N ARG A 59 -6.75 -31.82 13.46
CA ARG A 59 -5.45 -31.15 13.66
C ARG A 59 -4.93 -30.50 12.38
N SER A 60 -5.05 -31.16 11.24
CA SER A 60 -4.64 -30.59 9.93
C SER A 60 -5.45 -29.34 9.59
N GLN A 61 -6.77 -29.36 9.79
CA GLN A 61 -7.63 -28.19 9.64
C GLN A 61 -7.21 -27.04 10.57
N TYR A 62 -6.93 -27.35 11.83
CA TYR A 62 -6.49 -26.35 12.81
C TYR A 62 -5.17 -25.69 12.39
N PHE A 63 -4.14 -26.48 12.02
CA PHE A 63 -2.85 -25.95 11.57
C PHE A 63 -2.95 -25.19 10.24
N ALA A 64 -3.79 -25.63 9.33
CA ALA A 64 -4.03 -24.98 8.05
C ALA A 64 -4.96 -23.75 8.16
N ARG A 65 -5.59 -23.54 9.33
CA ARG A 65 -6.62 -22.50 9.55
C ARG A 65 -7.74 -22.56 8.52
N ILE A 66 -8.22 -23.78 8.27
CA ILE A 66 -9.24 -24.07 7.27
C ILE A 66 -10.47 -24.64 7.97
N GLY A 67 -11.64 -24.12 7.62
CA GLY A 67 -12.92 -24.71 7.94
C GLY A 67 -13.48 -25.48 6.75
N THR A 68 -14.23 -26.55 7.00
CA THR A 68 -14.97 -27.29 5.98
C THR A 68 -16.47 -27.12 6.19
N TRP A 69 -17.19 -27.03 5.10
CA TRP A 69 -18.64 -26.94 5.09
C TRP A 69 -19.23 -27.88 4.05
N ASP A 70 -20.44 -28.28 4.31
CA ASP A 70 -21.23 -29.03 3.34
C ASP A 70 -22.70 -28.56 3.41
N TRP A 71 -23.28 -28.31 2.26
CA TRP A 71 -24.64 -27.84 2.08
C TRP A 71 -25.43 -28.83 1.23
N ASP A 72 -26.40 -29.44 1.85
CA ASP A 72 -27.40 -30.28 1.16
C ASP A 72 -28.42 -29.34 0.53
N VAL A 73 -28.43 -29.32 -0.81
CA VAL A 73 -29.25 -28.37 -1.59
C VAL A 73 -30.73 -28.69 -1.52
N ASP A 74 -31.07 -29.97 -1.43
CA ASP A 74 -32.46 -30.44 -1.40
C ASP A 74 -33.14 -30.19 -0.06
N THR A 75 -32.40 -30.39 1.02
CA THR A 75 -32.94 -30.25 2.39
C THR A 75 -32.60 -28.90 3.05
N ASP A 76 -31.81 -28.06 2.39
CA ASP A 76 -31.26 -26.78 2.87
C ASP A 76 -30.50 -26.91 4.21
N LYS A 77 -29.86 -28.07 4.44
CA LYS A 77 -29.05 -28.28 5.63
C LYS A 77 -27.61 -27.93 5.37
N LEU A 78 -27.09 -26.96 6.16
CA LEU A 78 -25.71 -26.55 6.12
C LEU A 78 -24.96 -27.10 7.35
N TYR A 79 -23.82 -27.73 7.11
CA TYR A 79 -22.89 -28.17 8.14
C TYR A 79 -21.64 -27.28 8.15
N TRP A 80 -21.18 -26.91 9.32
CA TRP A 80 -19.91 -26.21 9.57
C TRP A 80 -18.99 -27.05 10.46
N SER A 81 -17.73 -27.15 10.12
CA SER A 81 -16.72 -27.64 11.04
C SER A 81 -16.48 -26.63 12.17
N ASP A 82 -15.92 -27.08 13.29
CA ASP A 82 -15.65 -26.26 14.49
C ASP A 82 -14.92 -24.95 14.15
N ALA A 83 -14.01 -24.97 13.15
CA ALA A 83 -13.22 -23.81 12.75
C ALA A 83 -14.07 -22.69 12.14
N ILE A 84 -15.16 -23.01 11.43
CA ILE A 84 -15.99 -22.00 10.77
C ILE A 84 -16.69 -21.09 11.76
N TYR A 85 -17.15 -21.61 12.87
CA TYR A 85 -17.83 -20.79 13.89
C TYR A 85 -16.94 -19.59 14.30
N GLY A 86 -15.66 -19.84 14.58
CA GLY A 86 -14.71 -18.76 14.92
C GLY A 86 -14.45 -17.79 13.77
N MET A 87 -14.47 -18.26 12.52
CA MET A 87 -14.30 -17.39 11.34
C MET A 87 -15.49 -16.45 11.14
N PHE A 88 -16.68 -16.87 11.60
CA PHE A 88 -17.90 -16.06 11.55
C PHE A 88 -18.19 -15.30 12.87
N GLY A 89 -17.31 -15.40 13.87
CA GLY A 89 -17.40 -14.69 15.13
C GLY A 89 -18.33 -15.33 16.17
N PHE A 90 -18.60 -16.62 16.03
CA PHE A 90 -19.41 -17.41 16.97
C PHE A 90 -18.58 -18.40 17.76
N LYS A 91 -19.07 -18.82 18.91
CA LYS A 91 -18.57 -20.00 19.62
C LYS A 91 -19.13 -21.24 18.96
N ILE A 92 -18.41 -22.36 19.10
CA ILE A 92 -18.87 -23.67 18.61
C ILE A 92 -20.26 -23.94 19.18
N ASP A 93 -21.21 -24.34 18.35
CA ASP A 93 -22.60 -24.66 18.67
C ASP A 93 -23.44 -23.49 19.23
N GLU A 94 -22.92 -22.25 19.21
CA GLU A 94 -23.71 -21.06 19.60
C GLU A 94 -24.88 -20.77 18.66
N VAL A 95 -24.71 -21.13 17.38
CA VAL A 95 -25.72 -20.96 16.34
C VAL A 95 -25.90 -22.26 15.57
N THR A 96 -27.08 -22.46 14.99
CA THR A 96 -27.31 -23.56 14.03
C THR A 96 -26.96 -23.07 12.62
N PRO A 97 -25.98 -23.67 11.95
CA PRO A 97 -25.65 -23.31 10.57
C PRO A 97 -26.84 -23.47 9.63
N SER A 98 -27.05 -22.46 8.80
CA SER A 98 -28.05 -22.47 7.75
C SER A 98 -27.61 -21.53 6.64
N TYR A 99 -28.12 -21.73 5.43
CA TYR A 99 -27.83 -20.82 4.33
C TYR A 99 -28.26 -19.37 4.63
N ALA A 100 -29.41 -19.21 5.29
CA ALA A 100 -29.90 -17.89 5.71
C ALA A 100 -28.94 -17.21 6.70
N LEU A 101 -28.40 -17.95 7.69
CA LEU A 101 -27.39 -17.44 8.62
C LEU A 101 -26.12 -17.02 7.87
N PHE A 102 -25.61 -17.89 6.99
CA PHE A 102 -24.45 -17.57 6.15
C PHE A 102 -24.66 -16.25 5.39
N CYS A 103 -25.74 -16.12 4.64
CA CYS A 103 -26.06 -14.90 3.89
C CYS A 103 -26.16 -13.66 4.78
N SER A 104 -26.66 -13.80 6.01
CA SER A 104 -26.74 -12.69 6.95
C SER A 104 -25.38 -12.19 7.42
N CYS A 105 -24.42 -13.09 7.58
CA CYS A 105 -23.04 -12.79 8.00
C CYS A 105 -22.20 -12.16 6.87
N VAL A 106 -22.51 -12.45 5.60
CA VAL A 106 -21.80 -11.86 4.46
C VAL A 106 -22.06 -10.34 4.42
N HIS A 107 -20.99 -9.56 4.23
CA HIS A 107 -21.08 -8.11 4.11
C HIS A 107 -22.08 -7.71 3.02
N PRO A 108 -22.95 -6.71 3.24
CA PRO A 108 -24.00 -6.34 2.31
C PRO A 108 -23.54 -6.15 0.86
N ASP A 109 -22.40 -5.48 0.66
CA ASP A 109 -21.86 -5.20 -0.69
C ASP A 109 -21.42 -6.47 -1.42
N ASP A 110 -21.07 -7.54 -0.70
CA ASP A 110 -20.50 -8.76 -1.28
C ASP A 110 -21.57 -9.82 -1.58
N ARG A 111 -22.77 -9.70 -0.97
CA ARG A 111 -23.86 -10.70 -1.05
C ARG A 111 -24.26 -11.07 -2.47
N ALA A 112 -24.44 -10.08 -3.33
CA ALA A 112 -24.89 -10.30 -4.71
C ALA A 112 -23.87 -11.10 -5.51
N ARG A 113 -22.58 -10.78 -5.33
CA ARG A 113 -21.46 -11.46 -6.03
C ARG A 113 -21.28 -12.89 -5.54
N VAL A 114 -21.28 -13.08 -4.23
CA VAL A 114 -21.16 -14.42 -3.61
C VAL A 114 -22.32 -15.32 -4.10
N ARG A 115 -23.56 -14.80 -4.04
CA ARG A 115 -24.72 -15.54 -4.52
C ARG A 115 -24.65 -15.92 -6.00
N ALA A 116 -24.14 -15.01 -6.84
CA ALA A 116 -23.95 -15.31 -8.27
C ALA A 116 -22.90 -16.41 -8.50
N GLY A 117 -21.83 -16.44 -7.70
CA GLY A 117 -20.80 -17.48 -7.73
C GLY A 117 -21.36 -18.86 -7.34
N GLU A 118 -22.13 -18.93 -6.26
CA GLU A 118 -22.80 -20.17 -5.81
C GLU A 118 -23.77 -20.73 -6.87
N LEU A 119 -24.63 -19.86 -7.41
CA LEU A 119 -25.59 -20.24 -8.44
C LEU A 119 -24.89 -20.80 -9.68
N ARG A 120 -23.84 -20.16 -10.15
CA ARG A 120 -23.03 -20.64 -11.26
C ARG A 120 -22.46 -22.03 -10.97
N CYS A 121 -21.90 -22.24 -9.77
CA CYS A 121 -21.39 -23.54 -9.37
C CYS A 121 -22.49 -24.62 -9.39
N LEU A 122 -23.66 -24.30 -8.87
CA LEU A 122 -24.81 -25.23 -8.87
C LEU A 122 -25.33 -25.58 -10.27
N GLU A 123 -25.36 -24.60 -11.18
CA GLU A 123 -25.89 -24.74 -12.54
C GLU A 123 -24.89 -25.39 -13.49
N THR A 124 -23.63 -24.99 -13.43
CA THR A 124 -22.62 -25.44 -14.40
C THR A 124 -21.75 -26.59 -13.88
N GLY A 125 -21.63 -26.74 -12.56
CA GLY A 125 -20.65 -27.63 -11.94
C GLY A 125 -19.23 -27.05 -11.89
N ASP A 126 -19.05 -25.78 -12.26
CA ASP A 126 -17.76 -25.11 -12.15
C ASP A 126 -17.35 -24.95 -10.68
N ASN A 127 -16.05 -24.80 -10.45
CA ASN A 127 -15.54 -24.55 -9.11
C ASN A 127 -16.06 -23.22 -8.58
N HIS A 128 -16.55 -23.21 -7.35
CA HIS A 128 -16.77 -22.00 -6.56
C HIS A 128 -15.43 -21.54 -5.96
N ASP A 129 -15.03 -20.31 -6.21
CA ASP A 129 -13.83 -19.68 -5.61
C ASP A 129 -14.10 -18.18 -5.44
N GLU A 130 -14.48 -17.80 -4.23
CA GLU A 130 -14.87 -16.42 -3.92
C GLU A 130 -14.14 -15.91 -2.67
N GLU A 131 -13.74 -14.64 -2.72
CA GLU A 131 -13.25 -13.91 -1.56
C GLU A 131 -14.29 -12.89 -1.14
N TYR A 132 -14.72 -12.91 0.11
CA TYR A 132 -15.76 -12.02 0.60
C TYR A 132 -15.51 -11.61 2.05
N ARG A 133 -16.16 -10.53 2.45
CA ARG A 133 -16.15 -10.05 3.82
C ARG A 133 -17.30 -10.67 4.61
N VAL A 134 -17.01 -11.05 5.85
CA VAL A 134 -18.03 -11.37 6.85
C VAL A 134 -18.03 -10.31 7.93
N VAL A 135 -19.21 -10.04 8.48
CA VAL A 135 -19.42 -9.10 9.59
C VAL A 135 -19.78 -9.91 10.82
N TRP A 136 -18.92 -9.87 11.81
CA TRP A 136 -19.15 -10.55 13.09
C TRP A 136 -20.26 -9.86 13.90
N PRO A 137 -20.84 -10.51 14.91
CA PRO A 137 -21.87 -9.90 15.76
C PRO A 137 -21.45 -8.60 16.45
N ASP A 138 -20.15 -8.42 16.72
CA ASP A 138 -19.58 -7.20 17.32
C ASP A 138 -19.24 -6.10 16.28
N GLY A 139 -19.52 -6.33 14.99
CA GLY A 139 -19.20 -5.43 13.89
C GLY A 139 -17.79 -5.61 13.29
N THR A 140 -16.98 -6.51 13.82
CA THR A 140 -15.65 -6.81 13.25
C THR A 140 -15.80 -7.36 11.84
N ILE A 141 -14.98 -6.88 10.90
CA ILE A 141 -14.95 -7.37 9.51
C ILE A 141 -13.76 -8.31 9.33
N ARG A 142 -14.02 -9.48 8.75
CA ARG A 142 -13.01 -10.46 8.35
C ARG A 142 -13.13 -10.78 6.86
N TRP A 143 -12.00 -11.03 6.23
CA TRP A 143 -11.94 -11.52 4.86
C TRP A 143 -11.84 -13.03 4.84
N LEU A 144 -12.75 -13.68 4.16
CA LEU A 144 -12.73 -15.12 3.95
C LEU A 144 -12.55 -15.42 2.46
N ARG A 145 -11.87 -16.53 2.16
CA ARG A 145 -11.85 -17.15 0.84
C ARG A 145 -12.49 -18.51 0.96
N GLU A 146 -13.48 -18.72 0.14
CA GLU A 146 -14.24 -19.96 0.06
C GLU A 146 -14.02 -20.62 -1.29
N THR A 147 -13.70 -21.93 -1.26
CA THR A 147 -13.62 -22.76 -2.45
C THR A 147 -14.47 -23.99 -2.26
N GLY A 148 -15.21 -24.38 -3.28
CA GLY A 148 -16.12 -25.52 -3.19
C GLY A 148 -16.53 -26.06 -4.55
N ASN A 149 -17.15 -27.23 -4.50
CA ASN A 149 -17.65 -27.93 -5.67
C ASN A 149 -19.00 -28.57 -5.37
N VAL A 150 -19.74 -28.86 -6.43
CA VAL A 150 -20.95 -29.65 -6.35
C VAL A 150 -20.62 -31.15 -6.33
N VAL A 151 -21.40 -31.91 -5.59
CA VAL A 151 -21.45 -33.36 -5.64
C VAL A 151 -22.73 -33.74 -6.34
N LYS A 152 -22.61 -34.57 -7.37
CA LYS A 152 -23.74 -35.07 -8.17
C LYS A 152 -24.04 -36.52 -7.86
N ASN A 153 -25.28 -36.91 -8.03
CA ASN A 153 -25.68 -38.33 -7.96
C ASN A 153 -25.45 -39.06 -9.29
N ASP A 154 -25.76 -40.36 -9.33
CA ASP A 154 -25.60 -41.20 -10.52
C ASP A 154 -26.47 -40.75 -11.73
N HIS A 155 -27.41 -39.83 -11.53
CA HIS A 155 -28.28 -39.24 -12.55
C HIS A 155 -27.84 -37.82 -12.94
N ASP A 156 -26.60 -37.42 -12.58
CA ASP A 156 -26.02 -36.09 -12.84
C ASP A 156 -26.78 -34.92 -12.17
N ALA A 157 -27.64 -35.18 -11.18
CA ALA A 157 -28.30 -34.14 -10.40
C ALA A 157 -27.43 -33.73 -9.21
N THR A 158 -27.29 -32.42 -9.00
CA THR A 158 -26.56 -31.86 -7.85
C THR A 158 -27.33 -32.18 -6.57
N ILE A 159 -26.69 -32.85 -5.62
CA ILE A 159 -27.26 -33.19 -4.32
C ILE A 159 -26.64 -32.39 -3.18
N LYS A 160 -25.37 -32.00 -3.30
CA LYS A 160 -24.63 -31.27 -2.31
C LYS A 160 -23.66 -30.28 -2.94
N MET A 161 -23.38 -29.22 -2.21
CA MET A 161 -22.23 -28.38 -2.42
C MET A 161 -21.33 -28.48 -1.19
N MET A 162 -20.03 -28.66 -1.37
CA MET A 162 -19.10 -28.80 -0.27
C MET A 162 -17.80 -28.09 -0.57
N GLY A 163 -17.12 -27.65 0.48
CA GLY A 163 -15.90 -26.90 0.27
C GLY A 163 -15.14 -26.58 1.55
N VAL A 164 -14.22 -25.68 1.36
CA VAL A 164 -13.36 -25.15 2.43
C VAL A 164 -13.44 -23.64 2.46
N VAL A 165 -13.33 -23.09 3.66
CA VAL A 165 -13.21 -21.65 3.89
C VAL A 165 -11.96 -21.38 4.70
N ARG A 166 -11.26 -20.28 4.38
CA ARG A 166 -10.04 -19.83 5.05
C ARG A 166 -10.16 -18.35 5.39
N ASP A 167 -9.72 -17.99 6.59
CA ASP A 167 -9.55 -16.58 6.96
C ASP A 167 -8.27 -16.04 6.28
N ILE A 168 -8.45 -15.05 5.41
CA ILE A 168 -7.40 -14.36 4.66
C ILE A 168 -7.23 -12.91 5.11
N THR A 169 -7.73 -12.56 6.30
CA THR A 169 -7.69 -11.18 6.81
C THR A 169 -6.26 -10.69 6.98
N GLU A 170 -5.38 -11.52 7.55
CA GLU A 170 -3.97 -11.17 7.75
C GLU A 170 -3.25 -10.98 6.42
N GLU A 171 -3.53 -11.84 5.41
CA GLU A 171 -2.97 -11.72 4.07
C GLU A 171 -3.42 -10.43 3.37
N LYS A 172 -4.72 -10.10 3.47
CA LYS A 172 -5.27 -8.85 2.91
C LYS A 172 -4.68 -7.62 3.60
N ALA A 173 -4.59 -7.63 4.94
CA ALA A 173 -3.98 -6.55 5.70
C ALA A 173 -2.49 -6.38 5.33
N SER A 174 -1.75 -7.47 5.25
CA SER A 174 -0.34 -7.46 4.86
C SER A 174 -0.14 -6.95 3.43
N ALA A 175 -0.95 -7.42 2.48
CA ALA A 175 -0.90 -6.96 1.10
C ALA A 175 -1.22 -5.45 0.99
N SER A 176 -2.25 -4.97 1.69
CA SER A 176 -2.60 -3.56 1.75
C SER A 176 -1.49 -2.72 2.39
N TYR A 177 -0.89 -3.22 3.47
CA TYR A 177 0.24 -2.56 4.13
C TYR A 177 1.46 -2.47 3.22
N LEU A 178 1.82 -3.56 2.54
CA LEU A 178 2.92 -3.57 1.58
C LEU A 178 2.67 -2.61 0.41
N GLN A 179 1.44 -2.56 -0.09
CA GLN A 179 1.04 -1.62 -1.12
C GLN A 179 1.15 -0.17 -0.60
N HIS A 180 0.75 0.08 0.63
CA HIS A 180 0.90 1.40 1.24
C HIS A 180 2.38 1.79 1.37
N LEU A 181 3.26 0.88 1.83
CA LEU A 181 4.70 1.11 1.92
C LEU A 181 5.35 1.34 0.54
N ALA A 182 4.82 0.71 -0.51
CA ALA A 182 5.32 0.91 -1.87
C ALA A 182 5.07 2.34 -2.40
N HIS A 183 4.09 3.07 -1.84
CA HIS A 183 3.65 4.38 -2.36
C HIS A 183 3.85 5.53 -1.37
N PHE A 184 3.91 5.26 -0.07
CA PHE A 184 3.98 6.29 0.96
C PHE A 184 5.15 6.09 1.91
N ASP A 185 5.66 7.18 2.44
CA ASP A 185 6.63 7.17 3.53
C ASP A 185 5.93 6.74 4.84
N PRO A 186 6.39 5.66 5.51
CA PRO A 186 5.70 5.10 6.66
C PRO A 186 5.70 6.01 7.90
N LEU A 187 6.64 6.94 8.00
CA LEU A 187 6.74 7.85 9.15
C LEU A 187 5.80 9.05 9.01
N THR A 188 5.76 9.65 7.83
CA THR A 188 5.04 10.91 7.60
C THR A 188 3.70 10.74 6.91
N GLY A 189 3.45 9.56 6.30
CA GLY A 189 2.27 9.30 5.49
C GLY A 189 2.21 10.14 4.20
N LEU A 190 3.31 10.78 3.82
CA LEU A 190 3.42 11.49 2.55
C LEU A 190 3.73 10.51 1.41
N PRO A 191 3.40 10.85 0.16
CA PRO A 191 3.95 10.20 -1.01
C PRO A 191 5.46 9.99 -0.89
N ASN A 192 5.93 8.81 -1.32
CA ASN A 192 7.35 8.52 -1.43
C ASN A 192 7.91 8.98 -2.78
N ARG A 193 9.17 8.65 -3.06
CA ARG A 193 9.84 8.99 -4.32
C ARG A 193 9.11 8.45 -5.55
N LEU A 194 8.59 7.22 -5.48
CA LEU A 194 7.89 6.60 -6.62
C LEU A 194 6.65 7.41 -7.01
N VAL A 195 5.79 7.71 -6.04
CA VAL A 195 4.58 8.50 -6.28
C VAL A 195 4.90 9.95 -6.65
N LEU A 196 6.00 10.52 -6.13
CA LEU A 196 6.48 11.83 -6.55
C LEU A 196 6.78 11.87 -8.05
N GLU A 197 7.55 10.88 -8.55
CA GLU A 197 7.94 10.81 -9.96
C GLU A 197 6.73 10.61 -10.87
N GLU A 198 5.78 9.75 -10.49
CA GLU A 198 4.50 9.55 -11.19
C GLU A 198 3.73 10.88 -11.30
N ARG A 199 3.48 11.54 -10.17
CA ARG A 199 2.73 12.80 -10.13
C ARG A 199 3.44 13.95 -10.84
N LEU A 200 4.76 13.98 -10.77
CA LEU A 200 5.53 14.98 -11.51
C LEU A 200 5.40 14.77 -13.02
N SER A 201 5.48 13.53 -13.49
CA SER A 201 5.27 13.19 -14.90
C SER A 201 3.91 13.65 -15.39
N GLU A 202 2.84 13.34 -14.63
CA GLU A 202 1.47 13.78 -14.93
C GLU A 202 1.35 15.31 -14.95
N ALA A 203 1.95 15.98 -13.97
CA ALA A 203 1.93 17.44 -13.85
C ALA A 203 2.61 18.11 -15.04
N LEU A 204 3.76 17.59 -15.50
CA LEU A 204 4.49 18.13 -16.65
C LEU A 204 3.71 17.93 -17.95
N GLU A 205 3.06 16.79 -18.13
CA GLU A 205 2.22 16.54 -19.31
C GLU A 205 1.01 17.47 -19.33
N GLN A 206 0.32 17.61 -18.19
CA GLN A 206 -0.80 18.54 -18.09
C GLN A 206 -0.36 20.00 -18.33
N ALA A 207 0.81 20.39 -17.85
CA ALA A 207 1.36 21.73 -18.06
C ALA A 207 1.66 22.03 -19.54
N ARG A 208 2.13 21.03 -20.30
CA ARG A 208 2.31 21.16 -21.76
C ARG A 208 0.99 21.40 -22.48
N ILE A 209 -0.05 20.65 -22.11
CA ILE A 209 -1.39 20.76 -22.73
C ILE A 209 -2.02 22.11 -22.40
N SER A 210 -1.93 22.54 -21.14
CA SER A 210 -2.62 23.75 -20.63
C SER A 210 -1.79 25.03 -20.77
N ALA A 211 -0.58 24.95 -21.33
CA ALA A 211 0.38 26.06 -21.40
C ALA A 211 0.59 26.75 -20.03
N THR A 212 0.76 25.95 -18.98
CA THR A 212 1.05 26.41 -17.62
C THR A 212 2.45 26.02 -17.20
N ARG A 213 2.87 26.44 -16.00
CA ARG A 213 4.13 26.09 -15.39
C ARG A 213 3.94 25.10 -14.24
N VAL A 214 4.99 24.32 -13.96
CA VAL A 214 5.13 23.49 -12.77
C VAL A 214 6.39 23.90 -12.04
N ALA A 215 6.28 24.25 -10.76
CA ALA A 215 7.46 24.45 -9.90
C ALA A 215 7.73 23.20 -9.07
N LEU A 216 8.98 22.76 -9.10
CA LEU A 216 9.52 21.72 -8.24
C LEU A 216 10.39 22.36 -7.17
N VAL A 217 10.09 22.10 -5.90
CA VAL A 217 10.81 22.66 -4.77
C VAL A 217 11.39 21.54 -3.92
N PHE A 218 12.70 21.43 -3.87
CA PHE A 218 13.40 20.59 -2.90
C PHE A 218 13.52 21.34 -1.57
N VAL A 219 13.29 20.64 -0.48
CA VAL A 219 13.31 21.15 0.89
C VAL A 219 14.19 20.24 1.74
N ASP A 220 15.25 20.77 2.32
CA ASP A 220 16.17 20.08 3.24
C ASP A 220 16.14 20.75 4.61
N LEU A 221 16.14 19.95 5.69
CA LEU A 221 16.09 20.45 7.06
C LEU A 221 17.49 20.65 7.63
N ASN A 222 17.86 21.89 7.83
CA ASN A 222 19.20 22.22 8.34
C ASN A 222 19.39 21.78 9.78
N GLY A 223 20.49 21.08 10.06
CA GLY A 223 20.82 20.64 11.42
C GLY A 223 20.03 19.45 11.93
N PHE A 224 19.24 18.76 11.07
CA PHE A 224 18.43 17.61 11.45
C PHE A 224 19.27 16.50 12.12
N LYS A 225 20.47 16.22 11.60
CA LYS A 225 21.38 15.26 12.20
C LYS A 225 21.74 15.62 13.64
N ALA A 226 22.00 16.88 13.93
CA ALA A 226 22.34 17.34 15.28
C ALA A 226 21.16 17.15 16.27
N ILE A 227 19.92 17.25 15.77
CA ILE A 227 18.72 16.95 16.56
C ILE A 227 18.68 15.47 16.92
N ASN A 228 18.92 14.59 15.95
CA ASN A 228 18.98 13.14 16.20
C ASN A 228 20.11 12.79 17.20
N ASP A 229 21.29 13.37 17.01
CA ASP A 229 22.45 13.08 17.84
C ASP A 229 22.27 13.58 19.28
N HIS A 230 21.54 14.70 19.49
CA HIS A 230 21.35 15.29 20.83
C HIS A 230 20.07 14.79 21.54
N TYR A 231 18.95 14.63 20.82
CA TYR A 231 17.65 14.32 21.40
C TYR A 231 17.13 12.90 21.05
N GLY A 232 17.91 12.15 20.26
CA GLY A 232 17.55 10.81 19.80
C GLY A 232 16.58 10.80 18.59
N HIS A 233 16.48 9.65 17.95
CA HIS A 233 15.69 9.48 16.72
C HIS A 233 14.21 9.80 16.87
N ALA A 234 13.61 9.53 18.03
CA ALA A 234 12.21 9.89 18.28
C ALA A 234 11.93 11.41 18.20
N ALA A 235 12.93 12.24 18.51
CA ALA A 235 12.84 13.67 18.35
C ALA A 235 12.92 14.05 16.86
N GLY A 236 13.83 13.44 16.11
CA GLY A 236 13.90 13.62 14.66
C GLY A 236 12.62 13.20 13.96
N ASP A 237 12.04 12.07 14.33
CA ASP A 237 10.75 11.60 13.79
C ASP A 237 9.64 12.63 14.00
N ARG A 238 9.58 13.23 15.21
CA ARG A 238 8.61 14.31 15.51
C ARG A 238 8.84 15.54 14.63
N VAL A 239 10.08 15.91 14.37
CA VAL A 239 10.44 17.01 13.46
C VAL A 239 9.94 16.71 12.06
N LEU A 240 10.19 15.50 11.53
CA LEU A 240 9.77 15.08 10.20
C LEU A 240 8.24 15.08 10.06
N ILE A 241 7.52 14.53 11.04
CA ILE A 241 6.05 14.51 11.06
C ILE A 241 5.48 15.93 11.11
N THR A 242 6.09 16.82 11.93
CA THR A 242 5.65 18.20 12.04
C THR A 242 5.88 18.95 10.73
N THR A 243 7.05 18.78 10.11
CA THR A 243 7.38 19.37 8.80
C THR A 243 6.40 18.91 7.72
N ALA A 244 6.15 17.60 7.64
CA ALA A 244 5.17 17.02 6.70
C ALA A 244 3.79 17.66 6.85
N THR A 245 3.30 17.75 8.08
CA THR A 245 2.00 18.35 8.41
C THR A 245 1.95 19.83 8.00
N ARG A 246 2.98 20.60 8.28
CA ARG A 246 3.07 22.02 7.95
C ARG A 246 3.12 22.25 6.45
N LEU A 247 3.96 21.49 5.73
CA LEU A 247 4.02 21.56 4.27
C LEU A 247 2.66 21.23 3.63
N LYS A 248 2.02 20.17 4.09
CA LYS A 248 0.71 19.76 3.56
C LYS A 248 -0.37 20.85 3.75
N LYS A 249 -0.31 21.61 4.83
CA LYS A 249 -1.31 22.65 5.17
C LYS A 249 -1.32 23.82 4.19
N ILE A 250 -0.16 24.18 3.61
CA ILE A 250 -0.04 25.32 2.68
C ILE A 250 -0.32 24.97 1.22
N LEU A 251 -0.48 23.69 0.92
CA LEU A 251 -0.65 23.17 -0.43
C LEU A 251 -2.14 23.04 -0.78
N ARG A 252 -2.44 23.24 -2.06
CA ARG A 252 -3.78 23.00 -2.64
C ARG A 252 -3.95 21.50 -2.88
N SER A 253 -5.16 21.08 -3.17
CA SER A 253 -5.48 19.69 -3.54
C SER A 253 -4.77 19.21 -4.82
N THR A 254 -4.43 20.14 -5.69
CA THR A 254 -3.68 19.88 -6.94
C THR A 254 -2.17 19.79 -6.73
N ASP A 255 -1.65 20.34 -5.64
CA ASP A 255 -0.22 20.33 -5.34
C ASP A 255 0.15 19.01 -4.64
N THR A 256 1.42 18.65 -4.72
CA THR A 256 1.93 17.44 -4.06
C THR A 256 3.10 17.79 -3.15
N VAL A 257 3.13 17.18 -1.97
CA VAL A 257 4.34 17.08 -1.14
C VAL A 257 4.69 15.61 -0.96
N ALA A 258 5.97 15.30 -1.09
CA ALA A 258 6.53 13.96 -0.89
C ALA A 258 7.74 14.03 0.03
N ARG A 259 8.04 12.92 0.71
CA ARG A 259 9.31 12.71 1.40
C ARG A 259 10.11 11.67 0.63
N ILE A 260 11.32 12.03 0.20
CA ILE A 260 12.13 11.19 -0.68
C ILE A 260 13.24 10.43 0.06
N GLY A 261 13.51 10.79 1.32
CA GLY A 261 14.45 10.12 2.21
C GLY A 261 15.02 11.06 3.27
N GLY A 262 15.49 10.51 4.38
CA GLY A 262 16.14 11.32 5.42
C GLY A 262 15.33 12.55 5.86
N ASP A 263 15.92 13.72 5.69
CA ASP A 263 15.39 15.05 5.99
C ASP A 263 14.93 15.82 4.73
N GLU A 264 14.82 15.13 3.58
CA GLU A 264 14.50 15.73 2.28
C GLU A 264 13.02 15.58 1.93
N PHE A 265 12.37 16.71 1.63
CA PHE A 265 11.00 16.77 1.10
C PHE A 265 11.03 17.43 -0.28
N VAL A 266 10.04 17.09 -1.09
CA VAL A 266 9.86 17.71 -2.42
C VAL A 266 8.41 18.15 -2.57
N VAL A 267 8.23 19.36 -3.08
CA VAL A 267 6.91 19.94 -3.36
C VAL A 267 6.76 20.16 -4.86
N ILE A 268 5.63 19.73 -5.41
CA ILE A 268 5.21 20.02 -6.80
C ILE A 268 4.05 21.00 -6.74
N LEU A 269 4.21 22.14 -7.36
CA LEU A 269 3.17 23.17 -7.51
C LEU A 269 2.74 23.23 -8.98
N GLN A 270 1.45 23.00 -9.23
CA GLN A 270 0.90 22.87 -10.56
C GLN A 270 0.08 24.11 -10.96
N GLY A 271 -0.13 24.25 -12.29
CA GLY A 271 -1.02 25.27 -12.83
C GLY A 271 -0.57 26.70 -12.61
N LEU A 272 0.74 26.94 -12.51
CA LEU A 272 1.28 28.28 -12.35
C LEU A 272 1.15 29.05 -13.68
N PRO A 273 0.73 30.34 -13.66
CA PRO A 273 0.51 31.09 -14.87
C PRO A 273 1.83 31.42 -15.59
N GLN A 274 1.80 31.43 -16.91
CA GLN A 274 2.90 31.97 -17.70
C GLN A 274 2.83 33.49 -17.69
N GLY A 275 3.99 34.16 -17.60
CA GLY A 275 4.08 35.62 -17.71
C GLY A 275 4.51 36.34 -16.43
N ASN A 276 4.46 35.69 -15.29
CA ASN A 276 5.10 36.23 -14.08
C ASN A 276 6.62 36.08 -14.12
N SER A 277 7.33 36.96 -13.42
CA SER A 277 8.76 36.79 -13.18
C SER A 277 9.00 35.50 -12.42
N LEU A 278 9.86 34.60 -12.93
CA LEU A 278 10.25 33.36 -12.26
C LEU A 278 10.82 33.61 -10.86
N GLN A 279 11.57 34.70 -10.71
CA GLN A 279 12.19 35.10 -9.43
C GLN A 279 11.13 35.49 -8.41
N ASP A 280 10.12 36.26 -8.81
CA ASP A 280 9.05 36.70 -7.91
C ASP A 280 8.15 35.51 -7.51
N GLU A 281 7.90 34.61 -8.43
CA GLU A 281 7.13 33.39 -8.19
C GLU A 281 7.88 32.46 -7.23
N ALA A 282 9.16 32.17 -7.50
CA ALA A 282 10.01 31.38 -6.61
C ALA A 282 10.14 32.03 -5.22
N ARG A 283 10.31 33.33 -5.16
CA ARG A 283 10.35 34.08 -3.88
C ARG A 283 9.06 33.91 -3.08
N SER A 284 7.90 34.07 -3.74
CA SER A 284 6.59 33.92 -3.10
C SER A 284 6.38 32.52 -2.54
N ILE A 285 6.73 31.48 -3.31
CA ILE A 285 6.65 30.08 -2.92
C ILE A 285 7.56 29.82 -1.70
N CYS A 286 8.83 30.18 -1.81
CA CYS A 286 9.80 29.96 -0.74
C CYS A 286 9.42 30.70 0.55
N GLN A 287 8.92 31.93 0.44
CA GLN A 287 8.49 32.70 1.60
C GLN A 287 7.31 32.03 2.33
N LYS A 288 6.34 31.49 1.61
CA LYS A 288 5.24 30.73 2.23
C LYS A 288 5.75 29.49 2.98
N ILE A 289 6.70 28.76 2.40
CA ILE A 289 7.30 27.58 3.03
C ILE A 289 8.08 28.01 4.29
N PHE A 290 8.91 29.03 4.22
CA PHE A 290 9.67 29.52 5.37
C PHE A 290 8.78 30.00 6.51
N VAL A 291 7.71 30.73 6.21
CA VAL A 291 6.76 31.22 7.23
C VAL A 291 6.07 30.03 7.94
N GLU A 292 5.64 29.01 7.20
CA GLU A 292 4.95 27.86 7.79
C GLU A 292 5.92 26.94 8.56
N LEU A 293 7.19 26.85 8.14
CA LEU A 293 8.18 26.03 8.83
C LEU A 293 8.90 26.76 9.98
N SER A 294 8.82 28.11 10.05
CA SER A 294 9.50 28.95 11.07
C SER A 294 9.07 28.70 12.53
N PRO A 295 7.80 28.35 12.86
CA PRO A 295 7.43 28.08 14.24
C PRO A 295 8.23 26.92 14.82
N PRO A 296 8.66 27.01 16.09
CA PRO A 296 9.47 25.96 16.70
C PRO A 296 8.73 24.63 16.76
N VAL A 297 9.49 23.55 16.81
CA VAL A 297 9.01 22.20 17.10
C VAL A 297 9.28 21.88 18.56
N THR A 298 8.27 21.39 19.27
CA THR A 298 8.39 20.98 20.66
C THR A 298 9.01 19.59 20.74
N ILE A 299 10.17 19.50 21.39
CA ILE A 299 10.93 18.25 21.61
C ILE A 299 11.08 18.08 23.12
N GLY A 300 10.28 17.19 23.72
CA GLY A 300 10.20 17.10 25.18
C GLY A 300 9.71 18.41 25.78
N ASN A 301 10.54 19.05 26.62
CA ASN A 301 10.28 20.36 27.22
C ASN A 301 10.90 21.51 26.44
N ASP A 302 11.69 21.24 25.42
CA ASP A 302 12.42 22.25 24.63
C ASP A 302 11.62 22.64 23.37
N GLN A 303 11.80 23.90 22.96
CA GLN A 303 11.34 24.40 21.67
C GLN A 303 12.55 24.66 20.76
N ARG A 304 12.54 24.06 19.56
CA ARG A 304 13.64 24.15 18.60
C ARG A 304 13.19 24.69 17.27
N HIS A 305 13.87 25.72 16.79
CA HIS A 305 13.73 26.21 15.43
C HIS A 305 14.59 25.36 14.49
N ILE A 306 14.01 24.96 13.37
CA ILE A 306 14.68 24.16 12.36
C ILE A 306 14.79 25.00 11.11
N GLY A 307 16.02 25.23 10.69
CA GLY A 307 16.30 25.95 9.44
C GLY A 307 15.98 25.05 8.24
N THR A 308 15.71 25.65 7.10
CA THR A 308 15.45 24.93 5.85
C THR A 308 16.25 25.53 4.71
N SER A 309 16.65 24.68 3.77
CA SER A 309 17.26 25.09 2.51
C SER A 309 16.36 24.65 1.37
N LEU A 310 16.05 25.58 0.45
CA LEU A 310 15.11 25.34 -0.63
C LEU A 310 15.79 25.50 -1.99
N GLY A 311 15.55 24.54 -2.89
CA GLY A 311 15.94 24.63 -4.28
C GLY A 311 14.72 24.60 -5.19
N VAL A 312 14.57 25.58 -6.08
CA VAL A 312 13.39 25.74 -6.93
C VAL A 312 13.79 25.59 -8.39
N ALA A 313 13.10 24.73 -9.12
CA ALA A 313 13.17 24.67 -10.57
C ALA A 313 11.76 24.75 -11.18
N VAL A 314 11.62 25.42 -12.30
CA VAL A 314 10.33 25.67 -12.98
C VAL A 314 10.35 25.10 -14.38
N PHE A 315 9.36 24.26 -14.68
CA PHE A 315 9.11 23.76 -16.03
C PHE A 315 8.13 24.70 -16.76
N PRO A 316 8.32 24.99 -18.06
CA PRO A 316 9.41 24.51 -18.92
C PRO A 316 10.66 25.39 -18.91
N ASP A 317 10.68 26.46 -18.13
CA ASP A 317 11.68 27.54 -18.21
C ASP A 317 13.11 27.08 -17.90
N HIS A 318 13.30 26.22 -16.87
CA HIS A 318 14.63 25.73 -16.49
C HIS A 318 15.00 24.41 -17.16
N ALA A 319 14.02 23.56 -17.43
CA ALA A 319 14.26 22.24 -18.02
C ALA A 319 13.10 21.75 -18.88
N PRO A 320 13.37 21.04 -20.00
CA PRO A 320 12.33 20.45 -20.85
C PRO A 320 11.87 19.06 -20.39
N SER A 321 12.58 18.42 -19.46
CA SER A 321 12.33 17.06 -19.00
C SER A 321 12.35 16.95 -17.47
N MET A 322 11.68 15.90 -16.97
CA MET A 322 11.59 15.60 -15.54
C MET A 322 12.97 15.42 -14.89
N ASP A 323 13.84 14.59 -15.45
CA ASP A 323 15.15 14.30 -14.87
C ASP A 323 16.00 15.55 -14.71
N ARG A 324 15.98 16.42 -15.75
CA ARG A 324 16.70 17.71 -15.68
C ARG A 324 16.09 18.66 -14.67
N LEU A 325 14.76 18.68 -14.56
CA LEU A 325 14.07 19.54 -13.60
C LEU A 325 14.42 19.12 -12.15
N ILE A 326 14.40 17.84 -11.87
CA ILE A 326 14.81 17.27 -10.58
C ILE A 326 16.26 17.62 -10.29
N HIS A 327 17.16 17.40 -11.23
CA HIS A 327 18.58 17.69 -11.05
C HIS A 327 18.87 19.18 -10.78
N ILE A 328 18.19 20.07 -11.49
CA ILE A 328 18.38 21.52 -11.29
C ILE A 328 17.84 21.97 -9.92
N ALA A 329 16.69 21.46 -9.50
CA ALA A 329 16.12 21.78 -8.20
C ALA A 329 17.00 21.26 -7.04
N ASP A 330 17.55 20.06 -7.16
CA ASP A 330 18.47 19.47 -6.18
C ASP A 330 19.76 20.26 -6.07
N LEU A 331 20.41 20.61 -7.19
CA LEU A 331 21.60 21.45 -7.19
C LEU A 331 21.33 22.83 -6.54
N ALA A 332 20.21 23.45 -6.86
CA ALA A 332 19.82 24.73 -6.28
C ALA A 332 19.63 24.62 -4.75
N MET A 333 19.02 23.52 -4.26
CA MET A 333 18.91 23.26 -2.83
C MET A 333 20.28 23.08 -2.17
N TYR A 334 21.18 22.33 -2.79
CA TYR A 334 22.54 22.15 -2.28
C TYR A 334 23.31 23.48 -2.16
N GLU A 335 23.18 24.35 -3.16
CA GLU A 335 23.78 25.71 -3.10
C GLU A 335 23.14 26.58 -2.03
N ALA A 336 21.81 26.50 -1.85
CA ALA A 336 21.12 27.17 -0.75
C ALA A 336 21.66 26.71 0.61
N LYS A 337 21.86 25.40 0.80
CA LYS A 337 22.41 24.81 2.03
C LYS A 337 23.82 25.30 2.34
N ARG A 338 24.64 25.49 1.33
CA ARG A 338 26.00 26.07 1.50
C ARG A 338 26.01 27.56 1.85
N SER A 339 24.94 28.27 1.52
CA SER A 339 24.80 29.71 1.77
C SER A 339 24.30 30.04 3.18
N GLY A 340 23.90 29.06 3.96
CA GLY A 340 23.43 29.22 5.35
C GLY A 340 22.00 28.75 5.58
N ASN A 341 21.48 29.01 6.79
CA ASN A 341 20.14 28.62 7.16
C ASN A 341 19.05 29.50 6.49
N ASN A 342 17.89 28.93 6.21
CA ASN A 342 16.73 29.62 5.64
C ASN A 342 17.06 30.36 4.34
N GLN A 343 17.77 29.68 3.45
CA GLN A 343 18.13 30.18 2.14
C GLN A 343 17.37 29.43 1.06
N TYR A 344 17.12 30.11 -0.05
CA TYR A 344 16.66 29.45 -1.26
C TYR A 344 17.52 29.83 -2.47
N ARG A 345 17.52 28.96 -3.47
CA ARG A 345 18.08 29.24 -4.79
C ARG A 345 17.08 28.85 -5.86
N LEU A 346 16.99 29.67 -6.88
CA LEU A 346 16.32 29.36 -8.14
C LEU A 346 17.34 28.69 -9.04
N GLY A 347 16.96 27.57 -9.64
CA GLY A 347 17.83 26.88 -10.58
C GLY A 347 18.14 27.75 -11.80
N GLU A 348 19.34 27.60 -12.31
CA GLU A 348 19.73 28.22 -13.57
C GLU A 348 19.54 27.24 -14.71
N GLN A 349 19.24 27.75 -15.91
CA GLN A 349 19.25 26.92 -17.14
C GLN A 349 20.65 26.38 -17.36
N ILE A 350 20.82 25.08 -17.28
CA ILE A 350 22.05 24.43 -17.72
C ILE A 350 22.01 24.47 -19.26
N LEU A 351 22.63 25.50 -19.83
CA LEU A 351 22.87 25.56 -21.27
C LEU A 351 23.67 24.30 -21.62
N SER A 352 23.14 23.49 -22.52
CA SER A 352 23.91 22.35 -23.09
C SER A 352 25.25 22.88 -23.55
N PRO A 353 26.39 22.22 -23.23
CA PRO A 353 27.65 22.62 -23.79
C PRO A 353 27.46 22.66 -25.31
N SER A 354 27.65 23.84 -25.91
CA SER A 354 27.71 24.03 -27.35
C SER A 354 28.63 22.93 -27.89
N ARG A 355 28.15 22.12 -28.82
CA ARG A 355 28.99 21.24 -29.62
C ARG A 355 30.14 22.10 -30.11
N VAL A 356 31.32 21.86 -29.58
CA VAL A 356 32.56 22.31 -30.22
C VAL A 356 32.67 21.47 -31.48
N GLU A 357 32.55 22.12 -32.61
CA GLU A 357 32.81 21.55 -33.94
C GLU A 357 34.25 21.05 -34.02
#